data_41fd6c116e7f195b17f20f45d07c582b
#
_entry.id   41fd6c116e7f195b17f20f45d07c582b
#
_cell.length_a   1.000
_cell.length_b   1.000
_cell.length_c   1.000
_cell.angle_alpha   90.00
_cell.angle_beta   90.00
_cell.angle_gamma   90.00
#
_symmetry.space_group_name_H-M   'P 1'
#
loop_
_entity.id
_entity.type
_entity.pdbx_description
1 polymer ?
#
loop_
_entity_poly.entity_id
_entity_poly.type
_entity_poly.pdbx_seq_one_letter_code
_entity_poly.pdbx_strand_id
1 'polypeptide(L)'
;IYSLKPIVATVLICILGTNTKMDAIYGMLVQFAFCQGPGQSAAYGAIFEQYGWNNASMVAIAFSAIGFIVAFLVGIPAAKLGIKKGIAKNCGRIDESILKGYLVKNEQKEYMVKDTTCNSNIETLAFHFALIGICYVIAVGIAKVLAYIPGFLGTSMSGMMFMNGMYAAYIVKWVMKKLHLDFLQENTLQSKITGWTADYLVVCAFMAVSLHLIKDWLPIILAVSLVITLVTFIVCFYFGQRFGGTNDFERTLGLYGTCTGTVPSGIALIRIVDPNTCSCTKIRINNSNQRNT
;
A
#
# COMPACT_ATOMS: atom_id res chain seq x y z
N ILE A 1 -10.89 -10.49 -6.30
CA ILE A 1 -11.11 -9.06 -5.91
C ILE A 1 -10.47 -8.15 -6.95
N TYR A 2 -9.23 -8.41 -7.36
CA TYR A 2 -8.51 -7.59 -8.35
C TYR A 2 -9.27 -7.44 -9.66
N SER A 3 -9.78 -8.53 -10.24
CA SER A 3 -10.51 -8.51 -11.51
C SER A 3 -11.95 -8.03 -11.38
N LEU A 4 -12.56 -8.20 -10.21
CA LEU A 4 -13.94 -7.81 -9.96
C LEU A 4 -14.13 -6.29 -9.94
N LYS A 5 -13.19 -5.57 -9.34
CA LYS A 5 -13.27 -4.11 -9.18
C LYS A 5 -13.34 -3.34 -10.51
N PRO A 6 -12.42 -3.56 -11.47
CA PRO A 6 -12.49 -2.85 -12.74
C PRO A 6 -13.76 -3.17 -13.51
N ILE A 7 -14.24 -4.40 -13.46
CA ILE A 7 -15.49 -4.79 -14.13
C ILE A 7 -16.68 -4.02 -13.54
N VAL A 8 -16.84 -4.05 -12.21
CA VAL A 8 -17.92 -3.35 -11.53
C VAL A 8 -17.80 -1.83 -11.73
N ALA A 9 -16.60 -1.26 -11.61
CA ALA A 9 -16.38 0.16 -11.78
C ALA A 9 -16.68 0.62 -13.22
N THR A 10 -16.22 -0.14 -14.22
CA THR A 10 -16.47 0.17 -15.63
C THR A 10 -17.96 0.13 -15.96
N VAL A 11 -18.68 -0.90 -15.48
CA VAL A 11 -20.13 -1.00 -15.67
C VAL A 11 -20.86 0.16 -15.01
N LEU A 12 -20.47 0.53 -13.78
CA LEU A 12 -21.06 1.66 -13.07
C LEU A 12 -20.82 2.99 -13.77
N ILE A 13 -19.59 3.23 -14.25
CA ILE A 13 -19.28 4.46 -14.99
C ILE A 13 -20.01 4.48 -16.33
N CYS A 14 -20.18 3.33 -16.99
CA CYS A 14 -20.97 3.23 -18.21
C CYS A 14 -22.44 3.65 -17.99
N ILE A 15 -23.01 3.26 -16.84
CA ILE A 15 -24.41 3.59 -16.51
C ILE A 15 -24.55 5.04 -16.03
N LEU A 16 -23.68 5.48 -15.13
CA LEU A 16 -23.75 6.80 -14.46
C LEU A 16 -23.07 7.91 -15.27
N GLY A 17 -22.09 7.56 -16.09
CA GLY A 17 -21.23 8.49 -16.80
C GLY A 17 -21.86 9.10 -18.07
N THR A 18 -22.98 8.59 -18.54
CA THR A 18 -23.67 9.05 -19.75
C THR A 18 -24.01 10.55 -19.72
N ASN A 19 -24.33 11.07 -18.53
CA ASN A 19 -24.68 12.48 -18.35
C ASN A 19 -23.46 13.41 -18.19
N THR A 20 -22.26 12.90 -17.84
CA THR A 20 -21.08 13.70 -17.50
C THR A 20 -19.92 13.51 -18.47
N LYS A 21 -20.11 12.75 -19.56
CA LYS A 21 -19.10 12.43 -20.57
C LYS A 21 -17.83 11.79 -20.00
N MET A 22 -17.94 11.11 -18.88
CA MET A 22 -16.84 10.32 -18.31
C MET A 22 -16.77 8.98 -19.01
N ASP A 23 -15.65 8.69 -19.67
CA ASP A 23 -15.46 7.41 -20.36
C ASP A 23 -15.41 6.23 -19.40
N ALA A 24 -16.03 5.13 -19.77
CA ALA A 24 -16.06 3.89 -18.98
C ALA A 24 -14.65 3.33 -18.70
N ILE A 25 -13.66 3.66 -19.51
CA ILE A 25 -12.26 3.24 -19.39
C ILE A 25 -11.63 3.69 -18.05
N TYR A 26 -12.08 4.83 -17.49
CA TYR A 26 -11.59 5.29 -16.18
C TYR A 26 -11.93 4.31 -15.04
N GLY A 27 -12.91 3.43 -15.24
CA GLY A 27 -13.21 2.34 -14.30
C GLY A 27 -12.06 1.34 -14.13
N MET A 28 -11.22 1.19 -15.14
CA MET A 28 -10.03 0.34 -15.06
C MET A 28 -9.00 0.87 -14.07
N LEU A 29 -8.94 2.21 -13.85
CA LEU A 29 -8.02 2.82 -12.90
C LEU A 29 -8.38 2.56 -11.45
N VAL A 30 -9.65 2.25 -11.16
CA VAL A 30 -10.14 2.03 -9.79
C VAL A 30 -9.41 0.88 -9.09
N GLN A 31 -9.06 -0.18 -9.82
CA GLN A 31 -8.30 -1.30 -9.28
C GLN A 31 -6.92 -0.84 -8.76
N PHE A 32 -6.20 -0.08 -9.56
CA PHE A 32 -4.86 0.41 -9.19
C PHE A 32 -4.96 1.39 -8.03
N ALA A 33 -5.96 2.27 -8.05
CA ALA A 33 -6.23 3.24 -7.01
C ALA A 33 -6.53 2.60 -5.65
N PHE A 34 -7.41 1.60 -5.62
CA PHE A 34 -7.86 0.96 -4.39
C PHE A 34 -6.97 -0.17 -3.86
N CYS A 35 -5.97 -0.62 -4.58
CA CYS A 35 -5.10 -1.72 -4.13
C CYS A 35 -3.63 -1.35 -4.08
N GLN A 36 -3.21 -0.42 -4.91
CA GLN A 36 -1.78 -0.13 -5.09
C GLN A 36 -1.39 1.26 -4.60
N GLY A 37 -2.37 2.12 -4.37
CA GLY A 37 -2.17 3.45 -3.83
C GLY A 37 -1.85 4.52 -4.86
N PRO A 38 -1.63 5.78 -4.40
CA PRO A 38 -1.61 6.95 -5.27
C PRO A 38 -0.44 6.98 -6.25
N GLY A 39 0.73 6.49 -5.86
CA GLY A 39 1.90 6.52 -6.73
C GLY A 39 1.73 5.65 -7.97
N GLN A 40 1.22 4.45 -7.79
CA GLN A 40 0.97 3.54 -8.92
C GLN A 40 -0.24 3.96 -9.72
N SER A 41 -1.31 4.42 -9.09
CA SER A 41 -2.49 4.91 -9.79
C SER A 41 -2.17 6.13 -10.66
N ALA A 42 -1.33 7.05 -10.19
CA ALA A 42 -0.84 8.17 -10.98
C ALA A 42 -0.01 7.71 -12.18
N ALA A 43 0.89 6.73 -11.98
CA ALA A 43 1.71 6.19 -13.07
C ALA A 43 0.86 5.54 -14.17
N TYR A 44 -0.13 4.71 -13.79
CA TYR A 44 -1.06 4.16 -14.77
C TYR A 44 -1.93 5.24 -15.42
N GLY A 45 -2.42 6.22 -14.64
CA GLY A 45 -3.13 7.37 -15.18
C GLY A 45 -2.33 8.10 -16.24
N ALA A 46 -1.04 8.36 -16.01
CA ALA A 46 -0.14 8.98 -16.97
C ALA A 46 0.03 8.15 -18.26
N ILE A 47 0.01 6.83 -18.16
CA ILE A 47 0.00 5.95 -19.33
C ILE A 47 -1.31 6.13 -20.13
N PHE A 48 -2.45 6.17 -19.45
CA PHE A 48 -3.74 6.41 -20.12
C PHE A 48 -3.78 7.78 -20.80
N GLU A 49 -3.21 8.83 -20.19
CA GLU A 49 -3.12 10.16 -20.79
C GLU A 49 -2.32 10.17 -22.10
N GLN A 50 -1.25 9.37 -22.21
CA GLN A 50 -0.49 9.22 -23.47
C GLN A 50 -1.32 8.61 -24.61
N TYR A 51 -2.38 7.87 -24.27
CA TYR A 51 -3.32 7.29 -25.23
C TYR A 51 -4.59 8.12 -25.46
N GLY A 52 -4.63 9.37 -24.94
CA GLY A 52 -5.69 10.33 -25.22
C GLY A 52 -6.77 10.49 -24.17
N TRP A 53 -6.67 9.80 -23.02
CA TRP A 53 -7.61 9.99 -21.90
C TRP A 53 -7.15 11.11 -20.95
N ASN A 54 -7.69 12.29 -21.15
CA ASN A 54 -7.29 13.49 -20.39
C ASN A 54 -7.60 13.36 -18.90
N ASN A 55 -6.69 13.89 -18.05
CA ASN A 55 -6.82 13.90 -16.57
C ASN A 55 -6.94 12.51 -15.92
N ALA A 56 -6.53 11.44 -16.59
CA ALA A 56 -6.61 10.08 -16.03
C ALA A 56 -5.78 9.93 -14.76
N SER A 57 -4.61 10.57 -14.67
CA SER A 57 -3.78 10.60 -13.45
C SER A 57 -4.53 11.23 -12.28
N MET A 58 -5.22 12.35 -12.50
CA MET A 58 -5.99 13.04 -11.45
C MET A 58 -7.16 12.22 -10.97
N VAL A 59 -7.90 11.59 -11.88
CA VAL A 59 -9.00 10.68 -11.55
C VAL A 59 -8.50 9.49 -10.75
N ALA A 60 -7.37 8.91 -11.15
CA ALA A 60 -6.78 7.77 -10.45
C ALA A 60 -6.31 8.14 -9.04
N ILE A 61 -5.68 9.31 -8.86
CA ILE A 61 -5.27 9.82 -7.54
C ILE A 61 -6.50 10.10 -6.68
N ALA A 62 -7.58 10.67 -7.24
CA ALA A 62 -8.82 10.94 -6.53
C ALA A 62 -9.47 9.64 -6.02
N PHE A 63 -9.57 8.61 -6.84
CA PHE A 63 -10.02 7.28 -6.39
C PHE A 63 -9.13 6.72 -5.28
N SER A 64 -7.82 6.89 -5.37
CA SER A 64 -6.89 6.41 -4.35
C SER A 64 -7.06 7.15 -3.02
N ALA A 65 -7.23 8.47 -3.05
CA ALA A 65 -7.48 9.28 -1.86
C ALA A 65 -8.76 8.83 -1.14
N ILE A 66 -9.87 8.64 -1.90
CA ILE A 66 -11.12 8.13 -1.34
C ILE A 66 -10.92 6.72 -0.78
N GLY A 67 -10.17 5.86 -1.47
CA GLY A 67 -9.84 4.51 -1.03
C GLY A 67 -9.18 4.49 0.35
N PHE A 68 -8.21 5.39 0.60
CA PHE A 68 -7.58 5.52 1.92
C PHE A 68 -8.55 5.97 3.01
N ILE A 69 -9.37 6.99 2.72
CA ILE A 69 -10.40 7.46 3.69
C ILE A 69 -11.28 6.29 4.09
N VAL A 70 -11.77 5.55 3.11
CA VAL A 70 -12.70 4.44 3.32
C VAL A 70 -12.03 3.25 4.00
N ALA A 71 -10.77 2.98 3.71
CA ALA A 71 -10.00 1.92 4.37
C ALA A 71 -10.04 2.09 5.90
N PHE A 72 -9.87 3.30 6.39
CA PHE A 72 -9.88 3.60 7.83
C PHE A 72 -11.30 3.85 8.36
N LEU A 73 -12.15 4.57 7.61
CA LEU A 73 -13.51 4.89 8.04
C LEU A 73 -14.37 3.63 8.27
N VAL A 74 -14.18 2.60 7.48
CA VAL A 74 -14.90 1.32 7.60
C VAL A 74 -14.05 0.29 8.36
N GLY A 75 -12.73 0.26 8.12
CA GLY A 75 -11.83 -0.72 8.72
C GLY A 75 -11.70 -0.58 10.24
N ILE A 76 -11.60 0.66 10.77
CA ILE A 76 -11.48 0.88 12.22
C ILE A 76 -12.74 0.46 12.98
N PRO A 77 -13.97 0.84 12.58
CA PRO A 77 -15.19 0.32 13.20
C PRO A 77 -15.30 -1.19 13.10
N ALA A 78 -14.95 -1.78 11.95
CA ALA A 78 -14.96 -3.24 11.79
C ALA A 78 -13.97 -3.92 12.76
N ALA A 79 -12.76 -3.37 12.93
CA ALA A 79 -11.78 -3.83 13.90
C ALA A 79 -12.33 -3.77 15.34
N LYS A 80 -12.90 -2.62 15.74
CA LYS A 80 -13.51 -2.43 17.07
C LYS A 80 -14.66 -3.39 17.33
N LEU A 81 -15.51 -3.62 16.32
CA LEU A 81 -16.61 -4.59 16.43
C LEU A 81 -16.09 -6.02 16.59
N GLY A 82 -15.01 -6.39 15.88
CA GLY A 82 -14.38 -7.69 16.00
C GLY A 82 -13.79 -7.93 17.39
N ILE A 83 -13.16 -6.91 17.97
CA ILE A 83 -12.63 -6.95 19.34
C ILE A 83 -13.78 -7.09 20.33
N LYS A 84 -14.83 -6.25 20.20
CA LYS A 84 -16.01 -6.29 21.10
C LYS A 84 -16.75 -7.65 21.06
N LYS A 85 -16.81 -8.28 19.89
CA LYS A 85 -17.44 -9.61 19.71
C LYS A 85 -16.53 -10.77 20.11
N GLY A 86 -15.28 -10.53 20.54
CA GLY A 86 -14.31 -11.56 20.89
C GLY A 86 -13.84 -12.43 19.73
N ILE A 87 -14.02 -11.96 18.49
CA ILE A 87 -13.61 -12.67 17.27
C ILE A 87 -12.11 -12.49 17.03
N ALA A 88 -11.55 -11.35 17.45
CA ALA A 88 -10.12 -11.08 17.41
C ALA A 88 -9.39 -11.90 18.48
N LYS A 89 -8.64 -12.91 18.05
CA LYS A 89 -8.00 -13.90 18.97
C LYS A 89 -6.68 -13.39 19.56
N ASN A 90 -6.01 -12.48 18.89
CA ASN A 90 -4.69 -11.96 19.29
C ASN A 90 -4.80 -10.57 19.95
N CYS A 91 -6.01 -10.08 20.16
CA CYS A 91 -6.25 -8.87 20.92
C CYS A 91 -6.00 -9.19 22.40
N GLY A 92 -4.78 -8.92 22.87
CA GLY A 92 -4.51 -8.79 24.30
C GLY A 92 -5.40 -7.69 24.90
N ARG A 93 -5.33 -7.50 26.22
CA ARG A 93 -5.96 -6.32 26.86
C ARG A 93 -5.56 -5.08 26.06
N ILE A 94 -6.54 -4.29 25.66
CA ILE A 94 -6.27 -3.01 24.97
C ILE A 94 -5.46 -2.19 25.96
N ASP A 95 -4.15 -2.13 25.76
CA ASP A 95 -3.28 -1.33 26.60
C ASP A 95 -3.68 0.14 26.48
N GLU A 96 -3.61 0.84 27.59
CA GLU A 96 -3.95 2.26 27.66
C GLU A 96 -3.13 3.11 26.68
N SER A 97 -1.93 2.65 26.33
CA SER A 97 -1.04 3.21 25.33
C SER A 97 -1.63 3.20 23.92
N ILE A 98 -2.43 2.17 23.56
CA ILE A 98 -3.10 2.08 22.24
C ILE A 98 -4.23 3.11 22.14
N LEU A 99 -4.95 3.33 23.24
CA LEU A 99 -6.04 4.31 23.29
C LEU A 99 -5.51 5.76 23.27
N LYS A 100 -4.37 5.99 23.93
CA LYS A 100 -3.74 7.32 24.04
C LYS A 100 -2.86 7.65 22.83
N GLY A 101 -2.43 6.65 22.06
CA GLY A 101 -1.53 6.84 20.92
C GLY A 101 -0.07 7.10 21.29
N TYR A 102 0.31 7.01 22.57
CA TYR A 102 1.68 7.11 23.05
C TYR A 102 1.96 6.07 24.13
N LEU A 103 3.21 5.62 24.22
CA LEU A 103 3.66 4.67 25.25
C LEU A 103 3.75 5.38 26.60
N VAL A 104 3.18 4.77 27.65
CA VAL A 104 3.34 5.23 29.02
C VAL A 104 4.82 5.08 29.41
N LYS A 105 5.33 6.00 30.25
CA LYS A 105 6.76 6.09 30.62
C LYS A 105 7.41 4.77 31.06
N ASN A 106 6.62 3.88 31.68
CA ASN A 106 7.08 2.56 32.14
C ASN A 106 7.06 1.47 31.05
N GLU A 107 6.41 1.74 29.89
CA GLU A 107 6.30 0.82 28.76
C GLU A 107 7.19 1.23 27.58
N GLN A 108 7.97 2.30 27.73
CA GLN A 108 8.92 2.73 26.72
C GLN A 108 10.00 1.66 26.57
N LYS A 109 9.85 0.85 25.51
CA LYS A 109 10.90 -0.09 25.13
C LYS A 109 12.00 0.68 24.41
N GLU A 110 13.22 0.59 24.91
CA GLU A 110 14.39 1.02 24.15
C GLU A 110 14.52 0.12 22.92
N TYR A 111 14.04 0.61 21.79
CA TYR A 111 14.36 -0.01 20.50
C TYR A 111 15.78 0.41 20.15
N MET A 112 16.75 -0.43 20.51
CA MET A 112 18.10 -0.28 19.98
C MET A 112 18.05 -0.54 18.47
N VAL A 113 18.02 0.54 17.68
CA VAL A 113 18.44 0.49 16.28
C VAL A 113 19.95 0.28 16.35
N LYS A 114 20.44 -0.85 15.86
CA LYS A 114 21.87 -1.12 15.86
C LYS A 114 22.52 -0.15 14.87
N ASP A 115 23.47 0.65 15.36
CA ASP A 115 24.33 1.42 14.48
C ASP A 115 25.19 0.46 13.67
N THR A 116 25.02 0.48 12.36
CA THR A 116 25.78 -0.37 11.42
C THR A 116 26.98 0.36 10.84
N THR A 117 27.03 1.69 11.00
CA THR A 117 28.13 2.54 10.55
C THR A 117 28.76 3.27 11.73
N CYS A 118 30.01 3.70 11.61
CA CYS A 118 30.66 4.51 12.62
C CYS A 118 30.17 5.96 12.51
N ASN A 119 29.43 6.45 13.51
CA ASN A 119 28.82 7.78 13.50
C ASN A 119 29.83 8.94 13.36
N SER A 120 31.12 8.68 13.63
CA SER A 120 32.18 9.67 13.41
C SER A 120 32.43 9.95 11.92
N ASN A 121 32.06 9.02 11.01
CA ASN A 121 32.27 9.14 9.57
C ASN A 121 30.96 9.33 8.83
N ILE A 122 30.00 8.40 9.02
CA ILE A 122 28.71 8.41 8.34
C ILE A 122 27.64 7.95 9.32
N GLU A 123 26.61 8.75 9.48
CA GLU A 123 25.43 8.38 10.27
C GLU A 123 24.67 7.24 9.61
N THR A 124 24.25 6.23 10.39
CA THR A 124 23.54 5.03 9.89
C THR A 124 22.27 5.39 9.12
N LEU A 125 21.54 6.42 9.55
CA LEU A 125 20.34 6.89 8.85
C LEU A 125 20.69 7.47 7.47
N ALA A 126 21.70 8.32 7.39
CA ALA A 126 22.17 8.93 6.14
C ALA A 126 22.65 7.87 5.15
N PHE A 127 23.34 6.83 5.63
CA PHE A 127 23.75 5.69 4.81
C PHE A 127 22.56 4.98 4.17
N HIS A 128 21.49 4.72 4.95
CA HIS A 128 20.29 4.07 4.42
C HIS A 128 19.54 4.94 3.39
N PHE A 129 19.49 6.26 3.60
CA PHE A 129 18.95 7.18 2.59
C PHE A 129 19.79 7.19 1.31
N ALA A 130 21.12 7.18 1.44
CA ALA A 130 22.03 7.10 0.29
C ALA A 130 21.81 5.78 -0.48
N LEU A 131 21.62 4.67 0.23
CA LEU A 131 21.33 3.37 -0.38
C LEU A 131 20.01 3.38 -1.17
N ILE A 132 18.97 4.00 -0.62
CA ILE A 132 17.68 4.21 -1.31
C ILE A 132 17.90 5.10 -2.55
N GLY A 133 18.70 6.16 -2.43
CA GLY A 133 19.05 7.03 -3.55
C GLY A 133 19.76 6.27 -4.68
N ILE A 134 20.69 5.39 -4.37
CA ILE A 134 21.35 4.52 -5.36
C ILE A 134 20.32 3.61 -6.05
N CYS A 135 19.42 2.99 -5.29
CA CYS A 135 18.34 2.18 -5.88
C CYS A 135 17.47 3.00 -6.84
N TYR A 136 17.16 4.24 -6.48
CA TYR A 136 16.38 5.14 -7.35
C TYR A 136 17.10 5.48 -8.64
N VAL A 137 18.39 5.80 -8.60
CA VAL A 137 19.20 6.09 -9.81
C VAL A 137 19.24 4.87 -10.73
N ILE A 138 19.46 3.68 -10.18
CA ILE A 138 19.44 2.43 -10.95
C ILE A 138 18.05 2.19 -11.55
N ALA A 139 16.98 2.44 -10.80
CA ALA A 139 15.61 2.28 -11.28
C ALA A 139 15.29 3.20 -12.46
N VAL A 140 15.76 4.46 -12.40
CA VAL A 140 15.65 5.41 -13.52
C VAL A 140 16.45 4.94 -14.74
N GLY A 141 17.63 4.38 -14.51
CA GLY A 141 18.43 3.75 -15.57
C GLY A 141 17.70 2.59 -16.25
N ILE A 142 17.11 1.68 -15.47
CA ILE A 142 16.28 0.57 -15.97
C ILE A 142 15.08 1.11 -16.77
N ALA A 143 14.37 2.10 -16.24
CA ALA A 143 13.24 2.72 -16.91
C ALA A 143 13.63 3.30 -18.29
N LYS A 144 14.75 4.00 -18.36
CA LYS A 144 15.27 4.53 -19.64
C LYS A 144 15.57 3.42 -20.64
N VAL A 145 16.19 2.33 -20.20
CA VAL A 145 16.48 1.19 -21.07
C VAL A 145 15.20 0.53 -21.58
N LEU A 146 14.20 0.35 -20.70
CA LEU A 146 12.90 -0.21 -21.07
C LEU A 146 12.11 0.69 -22.02
N ALA A 147 12.30 2.00 -21.95
CA ALA A 147 11.66 2.96 -22.87
C ALA A 147 12.10 2.79 -24.34
N TYR A 148 13.23 2.15 -24.63
CA TYR A 148 13.65 1.81 -26.00
C TYR A 148 12.81 0.68 -26.63
N ILE A 149 12.06 -0.06 -25.84
CA ILE A 149 11.15 -1.10 -26.35
C ILE A 149 9.95 -0.40 -27.01
N PRO A 150 9.69 -0.60 -28.32
CA PRO A 150 8.59 0.07 -28.98
C PRO A 150 7.24 -0.47 -28.53
N GLY A 151 6.23 0.43 -28.56
CA GLY A 151 4.84 0.09 -28.30
C GLY A 151 4.43 0.16 -26.83
N PHE A 152 3.23 -0.34 -26.55
CA PHE A 152 2.59 -0.30 -25.23
C PHE A 152 3.44 -0.94 -24.11
N LEU A 153 4.15 -2.02 -24.40
CA LEU A 153 4.98 -2.71 -23.41
C LEU A 153 6.11 -1.82 -22.89
N GLY A 154 6.85 -1.14 -23.78
CA GLY A 154 7.93 -0.25 -23.37
C GLY A 154 7.44 0.93 -22.53
N THR A 155 6.37 1.58 -22.97
CA THR A 155 5.74 2.68 -22.24
C THR A 155 5.24 2.26 -20.87
N SER A 156 4.57 1.12 -20.79
CA SER A 156 4.04 0.60 -19.52
C SER A 156 5.14 0.20 -18.56
N MET A 157 6.16 -0.53 -19.01
CA MET A 157 7.25 -1.01 -18.15
C MET A 157 8.15 0.14 -17.69
N SER A 158 8.44 1.11 -18.54
CA SER A 158 9.22 2.30 -18.16
C SER A 158 8.46 3.19 -17.17
N GLY A 159 7.13 3.31 -17.31
CA GLY A 159 6.28 4.09 -16.41
C GLY A 159 6.07 3.46 -15.04
N MET A 160 6.25 2.15 -14.89
CA MET A 160 6.10 1.42 -13.62
C MET A 160 7.33 1.58 -12.71
N MET A 161 7.61 2.80 -12.23
CA MET A 161 8.79 3.10 -11.42
C MET A 161 8.92 2.21 -10.16
N PHE A 162 7.81 1.78 -9.56
CA PHE A 162 7.85 0.89 -8.40
C PHE A 162 8.43 -0.50 -8.74
N MET A 163 8.12 -1.05 -9.91
CA MET A 163 8.71 -2.31 -10.37
C MET A 163 10.20 -2.15 -10.67
N ASN A 164 10.56 -1.06 -11.36
CA ASN A 164 11.95 -0.75 -11.65
C ASN A 164 12.75 -0.53 -10.35
N GLY A 165 12.16 0.13 -9.33
CA GLY A 165 12.73 0.28 -8.01
C GLY A 165 12.93 -1.07 -7.29
N MET A 166 11.98 -1.98 -7.42
CA MET A 166 12.11 -3.33 -6.84
C MET A 166 13.25 -4.11 -7.50
N TYR A 167 13.38 -4.08 -8.84
CA TYR A 167 14.51 -4.70 -9.54
C TYR A 167 15.83 -4.07 -9.12
N ALA A 168 15.91 -2.75 -9.04
CA ALA A 168 17.08 -2.03 -8.56
C ALA A 168 17.48 -2.44 -7.15
N ALA A 169 16.52 -2.57 -6.24
CA ALA A 169 16.76 -3.01 -4.87
C ALA A 169 17.29 -4.45 -4.80
N TYR A 170 16.79 -5.36 -5.65
CA TYR A 170 17.34 -6.72 -5.75
C TYR A 170 18.78 -6.71 -6.27
N ILE A 171 19.11 -5.89 -7.28
CA ILE A 171 20.46 -5.74 -7.82
C ILE A 171 21.41 -5.22 -6.72
N VAL A 172 21.03 -4.14 -6.03
CA VAL A 172 21.84 -3.56 -4.94
C VAL A 172 22.06 -4.57 -3.83
N LYS A 173 21.01 -5.27 -3.41
CA LYS A 173 21.11 -6.31 -2.38
C LYS A 173 22.03 -7.46 -2.80
N TRP A 174 21.96 -7.89 -4.07
CA TRP A 174 22.85 -8.92 -4.62
C TRP A 174 24.30 -8.46 -4.63
N VAL A 175 24.56 -7.22 -5.06
CA VAL A 175 25.91 -6.61 -5.04
C VAL A 175 26.45 -6.51 -3.62
N MET A 176 25.66 -5.99 -2.67
CA MET A 176 26.06 -5.91 -1.26
C MET A 176 26.42 -7.28 -0.69
N LYS A 177 25.61 -8.30 -0.97
CA LYS A 177 25.90 -9.67 -0.53
C LYS A 177 27.17 -10.22 -1.14
N LYS A 178 27.43 -9.96 -2.44
CA LYS A 178 28.66 -10.40 -3.12
C LYS A 178 29.91 -9.71 -2.56
N LEU A 179 29.77 -8.46 -2.12
CA LEU A 179 30.84 -7.68 -1.49
C LEU A 179 30.95 -7.92 0.02
N HIS A 180 30.13 -8.83 0.60
CA HIS A 180 30.05 -9.07 2.05
C HIS A 180 29.73 -7.83 2.90
N LEU A 181 28.94 -6.90 2.33
CA LEU A 181 28.50 -5.65 2.97
C LEU A 181 27.07 -5.70 3.49
N ASP A 182 26.44 -6.87 3.51
CA ASP A 182 25.06 -7.07 3.97
C ASP A 182 24.86 -6.76 5.45
N PHE A 183 25.91 -6.82 6.27
CA PHE A 183 25.87 -6.44 7.69
C PHE A 183 25.61 -4.94 7.92
N LEU A 184 25.83 -4.09 6.90
CA LEU A 184 25.55 -2.66 6.97
C LEU A 184 24.05 -2.34 6.86
N GLN A 185 23.24 -3.30 6.43
CA GLN A 185 21.81 -3.10 6.24
C GLN A 185 21.03 -3.42 7.51
N GLU A 186 20.43 -2.41 8.15
CA GLU A 186 19.56 -2.59 9.31
C GLU A 186 18.08 -2.63 8.88
N ASN A 187 17.45 -3.80 9.02
CA ASN A 187 16.08 -4.02 8.57
C ASN A 187 15.05 -3.20 9.36
N THR A 188 15.30 -2.96 10.66
CA THR A 188 14.39 -2.20 11.52
C THR A 188 14.35 -0.74 11.08
N LEU A 189 15.51 -0.17 10.77
CA LEU A 189 15.63 1.19 10.28
C LEU A 189 14.96 1.36 8.91
N GLN A 190 15.18 0.42 7.99
CA GLN A 190 14.50 0.43 6.69
C GLN A 190 12.98 0.35 6.83
N SER A 191 12.48 -0.47 7.74
CA SER A 191 11.04 -0.56 7.99
C SER A 191 10.45 0.75 8.54
N LYS A 192 11.20 1.47 9.39
CA LYS A 192 10.79 2.80 9.88
C LYS A 192 10.79 3.84 8.77
N ILE A 193 11.84 3.88 7.93
CA ILE A 193 11.90 4.78 6.76
C ILE A 193 10.74 4.51 5.82
N THR A 194 10.45 3.24 5.52
CA THR A 194 9.33 2.85 4.66
C THR A 194 7.98 3.30 5.22
N GLY A 195 7.76 3.12 6.53
CA GLY A 195 6.53 3.58 7.19
C GLY A 195 6.36 5.09 7.09
N TRP A 196 7.40 5.84 7.45
CA TRP A 196 7.42 7.30 7.37
C TRP A 196 7.17 7.80 5.94
N THR A 197 7.87 7.23 4.95
CA THR A 197 7.69 7.60 3.54
C THR A 197 6.27 7.28 3.03
N ALA A 198 5.68 6.16 3.49
CA ALA A 198 4.31 5.80 3.13
C ALA A 198 3.29 6.81 3.67
N ASP A 199 3.46 7.30 4.90
CA ASP A 199 2.58 8.32 5.48
C ASP A 199 2.66 9.63 4.70
N TYR A 200 3.86 10.09 4.33
CA TYR A 200 4.04 11.26 3.49
C TYR A 200 3.42 11.09 2.09
N LEU A 201 3.57 9.91 1.49
CA LEU A 201 2.95 9.61 0.19
C LEU A 201 1.43 9.79 0.24
N VAL A 202 0.78 9.35 1.32
CA VAL A 202 -0.66 9.50 1.49
C VAL A 202 -1.04 10.98 1.57
N VAL A 203 -0.34 11.77 2.40
CA VAL A 203 -0.59 13.22 2.53
C VAL A 203 -0.39 13.93 1.19
N CYS A 204 0.72 13.67 0.50
CA CYS A 204 0.99 14.25 -0.81
C CYS A 204 -0.09 13.90 -1.84
N ALA A 205 -0.61 12.67 -1.79
CA ALA A 205 -1.70 12.25 -2.67
C ALA A 205 -2.98 13.06 -2.45
N PHE A 206 -3.34 13.31 -1.19
CA PHE A 206 -4.49 14.18 -0.90
C PHE A 206 -4.28 15.61 -1.39
N MET A 207 -3.09 16.16 -1.20
CA MET A 207 -2.76 17.51 -1.66
C MET A 207 -2.70 17.62 -3.19
N ALA A 208 -2.35 16.56 -3.88
CA ALA A 208 -2.25 16.52 -5.35
C ALA A 208 -3.62 16.47 -6.04
N VAL A 209 -4.71 16.15 -5.33
CA VAL A 209 -6.05 16.09 -5.91
C VAL A 209 -6.54 17.50 -6.24
N SER A 210 -6.58 17.85 -7.51
CA SER A 210 -7.17 19.11 -7.98
C SER A 210 -8.70 18.97 -8.09
N LEU A 211 -9.41 19.38 -7.06
CA LEU A 211 -10.88 19.34 -7.01
C LEU A 211 -11.53 20.13 -8.13
N HIS A 212 -10.88 21.19 -8.61
CA HIS A 212 -11.40 22.00 -9.70
C HIS A 212 -11.48 21.21 -11.03
N LEU A 213 -10.46 20.39 -11.34
CA LEU A 213 -10.41 19.61 -12.57
C LEU A 213 -11.39 18.44 -12.60
N ILE A 214 -11.70 17.87 -11.43
CA ILE A 214 -12.57 16.70 -11.31
C ILE A 214 -13.98 17.03 -10.79
N LYS A 215 -14.32 18.32 -10.63
CA LYS A 215 -15.57 18.77 -10.04
C LYS A 215 -16.81 18.13 -10.68
N ASP A 216 -16.83 18.07 -12.00
CA ASP A 216 -17.96 17.54 -12.77
C ASP A 216 -18.08 16.01 -12.63
N TRP A 217 -16.97 15.33 -12.38
CA TRP A 217 -16.90 13.86 -12.22
C TRP A 217 -16.93 13.41 -10.77
N LEU A 218 -16.79 14.33 -9.82
CA LEU A 218 -16.73 14.04 -8.39
C LEU A 218 -17.92 13.20 -7.88
N PRO A 219 -19.18 13.49 -8.25
CA PRO A 219 -20.32 12.69 -7.81
C PRO A 219 -20.24 11.23 -8.28
N ILE A 220 -19.77 11.02 -9.51
CA ILE A 220 -19.59 9.67 -10.07
C ILE A 220 -18.45 8.95 -9.37
N ILE A 221 -17.32 9.63 -9.17
CA ILE A 221 -16.17 9.09 -8.45
C ILE A 221 -16.57 8.64 -7.05
N LEU A 222 -17.35 9.45 -6.35
CA LEU A 222 -17.86 9.11 -5.00
C LEU A 222 -18.82 7.92 -5.05
N ALA A 223 -19.77 7.90 -5.98
CA ALA A 223 -20.75 6.81 -6.12
C ALA A 223 -20.05 5.48 -6.44
N VAL A 224 -19.14 5.49 -7.42
CA VAL A 224 -18.36 4.31 -7.80
C VAL A 224 -17.49 3.83 -6.63
N SER A 225 -16.83 4.75 -5.94
CA SER A 225 -15.99 4.42 -4.77
C SER A 225 -16.79 3.79 -3.65
N LEU A 226 -18.00 4.28 -3.39
CA LEU A 226 -18.90 3.72 -2.37
C LEU A 226 -19.31 2.29 -2.72
N VAL A 227 -19.74 2.04 -3.95
CA VAL A 227 -20.15 0.70 -4.40
C VAL A 227 -18.95 -0.25 -4.37
N ILE A 228 -17.80 0.15 -4.88
CA ILE A 228 -16.58 -0.67 -4.87
C ILE A 228 -16.14 -0.99 -3.44
N THR A 229 -16.28 -0.05 -2.52
CA THR A 229 -16.01 -0.28 -1.10
C THR A 229 -16.93 -1.34 -0.52
N LEU A 230 -18.24 -1.23 -0.79
CA LEU A 230 -19.23 -2.19 -0.32
C LEU A 230 -18.96 -3.59 -0.88
N VAL A 231 -18.69 -3.69 -2.18
CA VAL A 231 -18.34 -4.95 -2.84
C VAL A 231 -17.05 -5.53 -2.24
N THR A 232 -16.03 -4.70 -2.05
CA THR A 232 -14.75 -5.14 -1.46
C THR A 232 -14.95 -5.62 -0.02
N PHE A 233 -15.75 -4.91 0.77
CA PHE A 233 -16.07 -5.29 2.15
C PHE A 233 -16.76 -6.66 2.18
N ILE A 234 -17.84 -6.83 1.42
CA ILE A 234 -18.58 -8.08 1.37
C ILE A 234 -17.68 -9.24 0.94
N VAL A 235 -16.92 -9.05 -0.15
CA VAL A 235 -16.05 -10.11 -0.69
C VAL A 235 -14.93 -10.45 0.28
N CYS A 236 -14.26 -9.46 0.88
CA CYS A 236 -13.19 -9.70 1.85
C CYS A 236 -13.70 -10.43 3.08
N PHE A 237 -14.80 -9.97 3.68
CA PHE A 237 -15.34 -10.59 4.90
C PHE A 237 -16.00 -11.93 4.65
N TYR A 238 -16.67 -12.12 3.51
CA TYR A 238 -17.26 -13.41 3.15
C TYR A 238 -16.21 -14.48 2.90
N PHE A 239 -15.22 -14.21 2.05
CA PHE A 239 -14.18 -15.18 1.72
C PHE A 239 -13.07 -15.23 2.77
N GLY A 240 -12.65 -14.10 3.32
CA GLY A 240 -11.55 -14.02 4.26
C GLY A 240 -11.75 -14.88 5.50
N GLN A 241 -12.98 -14.97 6.00
CA GLN A 241 -13.31 -15.83 7.16
C GLN A 241 -13.45 -17.31 6.80
N ARG A 242 -13.58 -17.65 5.52
CA ARG A 242 -13.78 -19.04 5.04
C ARG A 242 -12.51 -19.74 4.59
N PHE A 243 -11.41 -19.02 4.40
CA PHE A 243 -10.14 -19.64 4.02
C PHE A 243 -9.50 -20.51 5.10
N GLY A 244 -10.08 -20.54 6.30
CA GLY A 244 -9.66 -21.37 7.41
C GLY A 244 -8.31 -20.96 8.01
N GLY A 245 -8.21 -21.01 9.30
CA GLY A 245 -6.97 -20.71 10.03
C GLY A 245 -7.22 -20.19 11.43
N THR A 246 -6.15 -20.01 12.19
CA THR A 246 -6.25 -19.55 13.58
C THR A 246 -6.54 -18.04 13.71
N ASN A 247 -6.20 -17.24 12.68
CA ASN A 247 -6.26 -15.76 12.70
C ASN A 247 -7.06 -15.23 11.51
N ASP A 248 -8.26 -15.78 11.30
CA ASP A 248 -9.07 -15.46 10.12
C ASP A 248 -9.56 -14.02 10.10
N PHE A 249 -9.92 -13.47 11.27
CA PHE A 249 -10.43 -12.10 11.36
C PHE A 249 -9.32 -11.06 11.11
N GLU A 250 -8.16 -11.23 11.75
CA GLU A 250 -7.01 -10.35 11.59
C GLU A 250 -6.54 -10.31 10.12
N ARG A 251 -6.49 -11.49 9.49
CA ARG A 251 -6.15 -11.62 8.08
C ARG A 251 -7.18 -10.95 7.17
N THR A 252 -8.46 -11.15 7.45
CA THR A 252 -9.56 -10.54 6.70
C THR A 252 -9.50 -9.03 6.76
N LEU A 253 -9.25 -8.48 7.96
CA LEU A 253 -9.12 -7.04 8.16
C LEU A 253 -7.91 -6.46 7.43
N GLY A 254 -6.78 -7.16 7.47
CA GLY A 254 -5.59 -6.80 6.71
C GLY A 254 -5.81 -6.84 5.19
N LEU A 255 -6.50 -7.89 4.71
CA LEU A 255 -6.87 -8.01 3.30
C LEU A 255 -7.79 -6.87 2.86
N TYR A 256 -8.80 -6.54 3.69
CA TYR A 256 -9.69 -5.41 3.41
C TYR A 256 -8.90 -4.09 3.31
N GLY A 257 -8.05 -3.79 4.30
CA GLY A 257 -7.24 -2.58 4.29
C GLY A 257 -6.27 -2.49 3.11
N THR A 258 -5.67 -3.62 2.71
CA THR A 258 -4.81 -3.70 1.53
C THR A 258 -5.60 -3.51 0.23
N CYS A 259 -6.82 -4.07 0.18
CA CYS A 259 -7.66 -3.97 -1.01
C CYS A 259 -8.38 -2.62 -1.16
N THR A 260 -8.47 -1.80 -0.11
CA THR A 260 -9.10 -0.47 -0.18
C THR A 260 -8.10 0.68 -0.16
N GLY A 261 -6.88 0.43 0.30
CA GLY A 261 -5.82 1.43 0.35
C GLY A 261 -4.51 0.90 -0.22
N THR A 262 -3.61 0.50 0.67
CA THR A 262 -2.30 -0.08 0.32
C THR A 262 -1.91 -1.12 1.36
N VAL A 263 -0.78 -1.81 1.15
CA VAL A 263 -0.22 -2.73 2.14
C VAL A 263 0.00 -2.06 3.51
N PRO A 264 0.57 -0.85 3.61
CA PRO A 264 0.68 -0.14 4.88
C PRO A 264 -0.65 0.08 5.60
N SER A 265 -1.74 0.44 4.90
CA SER A 265 -3.06 0.60 5.54
C SER A 265 -3.63 -0.73 6.04
N GLY A 266 -3.40 -1.82 5.31
CA GLY A 266 -3.72 -3.17 5.78
C GLY A 266 -2.98 -3.55 7.05
N ILE A 267 -1.68 -3.29 7.11
CA ILE A 267 -0.85 -3.52 8.30
C ILE A 267 -1.31 -2.65 9.48
N ALA A 268 -1.65 -1.38 9.22
CA ALA A 268 -2.16 -0.48 10.25
C ALA A 268 -3.47 -1.00 10.87
N LEU A 269 -4.39 -1.53 10.07
CA LEU A 269 -5.61 -2.17 10.56
C LEU A 269 -5.35 -3.46 11.34
N ILE A 270 -4.39 -4.28 10.91
CA ILE A 270 -3.97 -5.47 11.66
C ILE A 270 -3.43 -5.09 13.03
N ARG A 271 -2.62 -4.04 13.13
CA ARG A 271 -2.05 -3.58 14.41
C ARG A 271 -3.10 -3.19 15.45
N ILE A 272 -4.30 -2.79 15.03
CA ILE A 272 -5.41 -2.49 15.94
C ILE A 272 -5.90 -3.76 16.65
N VAL A 273 -5.95 -4.89 15.94
CA VAL A 273 -6.45 -6.18 16.45
C VAL A 273 -5.34 -7.12 16.92
N ASP A 274 -4.11 -6.89 16.48
CA ASP A 274 -2.91 -7.66 16.85
C ASP A 274 -1.71 -6.70 17.00
N PRO A 275 -1.60 -5.98 18.13
CA PRO A 275 -0.54 -4.98 18.36
C PRO A 275 0.87 -5.56 18.28
N ASN A 276 1.04 -6.83 18.67
CA ASN A 276 2.33 -7.51 18.65
C ASN A 276 2.65 -8.18 17.32
N THR A 277 1.77 -8.03 16.31
CA THR A 277 1.90 -8.67 14.98
C THR A 277 2.24 -10.16 15.03
N CYS A 278 1.76 -10.86 16.06
CA CYS A 278 1.97 -12.30 16.27
C CYS A 278 1.47 -13.12 15.07
N SER A 279 0.41 -12.64 14.39
CA SER A 279 -0.12 -13.26 13.17
C SER A 279 0.90 -13.27 12.04
N CYS A 280 1.69 -12.20 11.88
CA CYS A 280 2.73 -12.11 10.84
C CYS A 280 3.99 -12.91 11.22
N THR A 281 4.34 -12.94 12.50
CA THR A 281 5.55 -13.63 13.00
C THR A 281 5.38 -15.14 12.97
N LYS A 282 4.21 -15.67 13.31
CA LYS A 282 3.92 -17.13 13.25
C LYS A 282 3.99 -17.68 11.83
N ILE A 283 3.59 -16.92 10.81
CA ILE A 283 3.74 -17.33 9.42
C ILE A 283 5.22 -17.45 9.05
N ARG A 284 6.08 -16.58 9.59
CA ARG A 284 7.52 -16.57 9.32
C ARG A 284 8.24 -17.74 10.01
N ILE A 285 7.85 -18.09 11.24
CA ILE A 285 8.45 -19.19 12.01
C ILE A 285 8.04 -20.55 11.43
N ASN A 286 6.79 -20.75 11.00
CA ASN A 286 6.36 -21.98 10.35
C ASN A 286 7.09 -22.24 9.02
N ASN A 287 7.38 -21.17 8.26
CA ASN A 287 8.16 -21.31 7.02
C ASN A 287 9.66 -21.59 7.26
N SER A 288 10.21 -21.23 8.42
CA SER A 288 11.60 -21.56 8.76
C SER A 288 11.73 -23.01 9.28
N ASN A 289 10.74 -23.52 10.00
CA ASN A 289 10.74 -24.90 10.51
C ASN A 289 10.44 -25.94 9.40
N GLN A 290 9.75 -25.57 8.32
CA GLN A 290 9.55 -26.47 7.16
C GLN A 290 10.77 -26.56 6.24
N ARG A 291 11.80 -25.73 6.41
CA ARG A 291 13.05 -25.82 5.63
C ARG A 291 14.17 -26.58 6.35
N ASN A 292 13.95 -26.97 7.59
CA ASN A 292 14.93 -27.71 8.41
C ASN A 292 14.49 -29.15 8.73
N THR A 293 13.46 -29.66 8.07
CA THR A 293 13.07 -31.07 7.99
C THR A 293 13.09 -31.52 6.54
#